data_8efb27799f1d12c69c204dd55dc5dfc1
#
_entry.id   8efb27799f1d12c69c204dd55dc5dfc1
#
_cell.length_a   1.000
_cell.length_b   1.000
_cell.length_c   1.000
_cell.angle_alpha   90.00
_cell.angle_beta   90.00
_cell.angle_gamma   90.00
#
_symmetry.space_group_name_H-M   'P 1'
#
loop_
_entity.id
_entity.type
_entity.pdbx_description
1 polymer ?
#
loop_
_entity_poly.entity_id
_entity_poly.type
_entity_poly.pdbx_seq_one_letter_code
_entity_poly.pdbx_strand_id
1 'polypeptide(L)'
;FYSQKKSVKSRVLFISHLTNNQQIYKDLDPYFGSLPDELLKRNIDSSIVLLNHTGIRNKKVLSGWKNSKISRFVLSTSLNFWSEIKLYQSQNKSKKQLKSILNDLHVENFSKKDILQRQLSYGTINSLRIAKQVASIIQKTGAKYIVTTYEGHAWERLVYYYARKVDPSIQCFGYQHAAVFKHQHAIKRLLSDQYNPDVILTSGQVSKSIFKKSQMKDVRTMCLGSPKHVTPSFTVMKLKSCLVIPEGFISECLALFKFSLSYAEKNKDQKF
;
A
#
# COMPACT_ATOMS: atom_id res chain seq x y z
N PHE A 1 5.14 -14.66 -9.19
CA PHE A 1 5.72 -14.39 -7.85
C PHE A 1 6.74 -15.47 -7.46
N TYR A 2 7.58 -15.11 -6.50
CA TYR A 2 8.58 -15.99 -5.90
C TYR A 2 8.15 -16.33 -4.47
N SER A 3 8.48 -17.53 -4.00
CA SER A 3 8.12 -18.02 -2.66
C SER A 3 9.32 -18.69 -2.00
N GLN A 4 9.45 -18.51 -0.70
CA GLN A 4 10.45 -19.18 0.13
C GLN A 4 10.22 -20.70 0.19
N LYS A 5 8.98 -21.13 0.32
CA LYS A 5 8.57 -22.53 0.49
C LYS A 5 7.68 -22.97 -0.67
N LYS A 6 7.78 -24.23 -1.09
CA LYS A 6 6.95 -24.77 -2.17
C LYS A 6 5.47 -24.86 -1.79
N SER A 7 5.16 -25.24 -0.55
CA SER A 7 3.80 -25.30 -0.01
C SER A 7 3.70 -24.43 1.23
N VAL A 8 2.75 -23.52 1.22
CA VAL A 8 2.48 -22.60 2.33
C VAL A 8 0.97 -22.54 2.49
N LYS A 9 0.46 -22.93 3.65
CA LYS A 9 -0.90 -22.57 4.07
C LYS A 9 -0.83 -21.26 4.81
N SER A 10 -1.82 -20.39 4.63
CA SER A 10 -1.85 -19.10 5.29
C SER A 10 -3.28 -18.62 5.42
N ARG A 11 -3.75 -18.40 6.64
CA ARG A 11 -5.09 -17.88 6.87
C ARG A 11 -5.17 -16.38 6.59
N VAL A 12 -4.08 -15.66 6.87
CA VAL A 12 -3.97 -14.21 6.69
C VAL A 12 -2.81 -13.87 5.75
N LEU A 13 -3.05 -13.04 4.73
CA LEU A 13 -2.02 -12.47 3.87
C LEU A 13 -1.88 -10.98 4.13
N PHE A 14 -0.70 -10.55 4.54
CA PHE A 14 -0.30 -9.15 4.63
C PHE A 14 0.36 -8.72 3.33
N ILE A 15 -0.14 -7.68 2.69
CA ILE A 15 0.43 -7.16 1.44
C ILE A 15 1.14 -5.86 1.76
N SER A 16 2.46 -5.89 1.68
CA SER A 16 3.39 -4.88 2.15
C SER A 16 4.36 -4.45 1.06
N HIS A 17 5.23 -3.49 1.37
CA HIS A 17 6.23 -2.96 0.45
C HIS A 17 7.64 -3.18 0.97
N LEU A 18 8.52 -3.61 0.07
CA LEU A 18 9.95 -3.63 0.27
C LEU A 18 10.54 -2.38 -0.41
N THR A 19 10.81 -1.35 0.37
CA THR A 19 11.27 -0.03 -0.11
C THR A 19 12.75 0.23 0.16
N ASN A 20 13.36 -0.53 1.07
CA ASN A 20 14.75 -0.35 1.46
C ASN A 20 15.47 -1.71 1.55
N ASN A 21 16.73 -1.74 1.08
CA ASN A 21 17.56 -2.95 1.08
C ASN A 21 17.82 -3.50 2.50
N GLN A 22 17.88 -2.64 3.51
CA GLN A 22 18.07 -3.06 4.91
C GLN A 22 16.89 -3.87 5.47
N GLN A 23 15.69 -3.75 4.89
CA GLN A 23 14.51 -4.51 5.32
C GLN A 23 14.68 -6.02 5.11
N ILE A 24 15.55 -6.43 4.16
CA ILE A 24 15.81 -7.85 3.85
C ILE A 24 16.44 -8.58 5.06
N TYR A 25 17.11 -7.84 5.95
CA TYR A 25 17.80 -8.38 7.13
C TYR A 25 16.97 -8.22 8.41
N LYS A 26 15.73 -7.73 8.32
CA LYS A 26 14.85 -7.54 9.47
C LYS A 26 13.66 -8.47 9.38
N ASP A 27 13.32 -9.15 10.47
CA ASP A 27 12.13 -9.99 10.51
C ASP A 27 10.84 -9.19 10.58
N LEU A 28 10.86 -8.02 11.24
CA LEU A 28 9.69 -7.16 11.38
C LEU A 28 9.37 -6.44 10.06
N ASP A 29 8.11 -6.45 9.70
CA ASP A 29 7.61 -5.69 8.56
C ASP A 29 7.50 -4.19 8.91
N PRO A 30 7.94 -3.27 8.05
CA PRO A 30 7.94 -1.84 8.36
C PRO A 30 6.54 -1.22 8.47
N TYR A 31 5.52 -1.86 7.92
CA TYR A 31 4.14 -1.38 7.95
C TYR A 31 3.30 -2.10 9.01
N PHE A 32 3.47 -3.40 9.15
CA PHE A 32 2.66 -4.23 10.04
C PHE A 32 3.37 -4.60 11.34
N GLY A 33 4.67 -4.27 11.48
CA GLY A 33 5.45 -4.53 12.69
C GLY A 33 5.44 -6.00 13.08
N SER A 34 5.15 -6.27 14.36
CA SER A 34 5.06 -7.62 14.92
C SER A 34 3.71 -8.31 14.71
N LEU A 35 2.74 -7.68 14.04
CA LEU A 35 1.40 -8.23 13.90
C LEU A 35 1.37 -9.64 13.27
N PRO A 36 2.16 -9.96 12.22
CA PRO A 36 2.22 -11.34 11.72
C PRO A 36 2.73 -12.35 12.75
N ASP A 37 3.71 -11.97 13.59
CA ASP A 37 4.24 -12.83 14.65
C ASP A 37 3.25 -13.02 15.79
N GLU A 38 2.50 -11.97 16.14
CA GLU A 38 1.44 -12.04 17.17
C GLU A 38 0.30 -12.97 16.74
N LEU A 39 -0.04 -12.98 15.44
CA LEU A 39 -1.01 -13.93 14.91
C LEU A 39 -0.46 -15.37 15.00
N LEU A 40 0.80 -15.58 14.66
CA LEU A 40 1.43 -16.88 14.73
C LEU A 40 1.46 -17.44 16.18
N LYS A 41 1.75 -16.59 17.18
CA LYS A 41 1.64 -16.94 18.61
C LYS A 41 0.24 -17.41 19.02
N ARG A 42 -0.79 -16.95 18.31
CA ARG A 42 -2.19 -17.34 18.50
C ARG A 42 -2.63 -18.50 17.60
N ASN A 43 -1.67 -19.23 16.99
CA ASN A 43 -1.91 -20.31 16.04
C ASN A 43 -2.71 -19.89 14.80
N ILE A 44 -2.54 -18.63 14.37
CA ILE A 44 -3.11 -18.13 13.13
C ILE A 44 -1.99 -17.97 12.11
N ASP A 45 -1.95 -18.89 11.14
CA ASP A 45 -0.95 -18.85 10.07
C ASP A 45 -1.08 -17.59 9.23
N SER A 46 0.01 -16.87 9.10
CA SER A 46 0.10 -15.66 8.31
C SER A 46 1.31 -15.66 7.38
N SER A 47 1.21 -14.93 6.29
CA SER A 47 2.32 -14.71 5.35
C SER A 47 2.36 -13.26 4.90
N ILE A 48 3.53 -12.81 4.47
CA ILE A 48 3.73 -11.46 3.94
C ILE A 48 3.98 -11.55 2.43
N VAL A 49 3.23 -10.78 1.67
CA VAL A 49 3.39 -10.60 0.22
C VAL A 49 4.02 -9.23 -0.02
N LEU A 50 5.15 -9.18 -0.70
CA LEU A 50 5.97 -7.99 -0.85
C LEU A 50 5.96 -7.45 -2.28
N LEU A 51 5.63 -6.17 -2.42
CA LEU A 51 5.90 -5.39 -3.61
C LEU A 51 7.34 -4.88 -3.51
N ASN A 52 8.20 -5.35 -4.41
CA ASN A 52 9.64 -5.03 -4.37
C ASN A 52 9.94 -3.75 -5.16
N HIS A 53 10.35 -2.70 -4.46
CA HIS A 53 10.75 -1.41 -5.04
C HIS A 53 12.27 -1.17 -4.99
N THR A 54 13.05 -2.14 -4.51
CA THR A 54 14.50 -1.93 -4.25
C THR A 54 15.40 -2.16 -5.45
N GLY A 55 14.87 -2.72 -6.55
CA GLY A 55 15.68 -3.17 -7.69
C GLY A 55 16.50 -4.45 -7.44
N ILE A 56 16.55 -4.97 -6.20
CA ILE A 56 17.22 -6.23 -5.89
C ILE A 56 16.44 -7.40 -6.50
N ARG A 57 17.14 -8.38 -7.07
CA ARG A 57 16.53 -9.59 -7.61
C ARG A 57 15.74 -10.34 -6.54
N ASN A 58 14.50 -10.72 -6.84
CA ASN A 58 13.57 -11.33 -5.88
C ASN A 58 14.11 -12.59 -5.20
N LYS A 59 14.93 -13.41 -5.89
CA LYS A 59 15.60 -14.57 -5.27
C LYS A 59 16.55 -14.15 -4.16
N LYS A 60 17.31 -13.07 -4.36
CA LYS A 60 18.21 -12.52 -3.34
C LYS A 60 17.44 -11.91 -2.17
N VAL A 61 16.32 -11.26 -2.45
CA VAL A 61 15.40 -10.76 -1.41
C VAL A 61 14.94 -11.90 -0.51
N LEU A 62 14.45 -13.01 -1.09
CA LEU A 62 13.97 -14.14 -0.31
C LEU A 62 15.04 -14.86 0.49
N SER A 63 16.29 -14.88 0.00
CA SER A 63 17.40 -15.52 0.73
C SER A 63 17.72 -14.82 2.06
N GLY A 64 17.45 -13.51 2.18
CA GLY A 64 17.66 -12.77 3.41
C GLY A 64 16.75 -13.21 4.56
N TRP A 65 15.60 -13.82 4.26
CA TRP A 65 14.65 -14.30 5.27
C TRP A 65 14.60 -15.83 5.38
N LYS A 66 15.64 -16.53 4.95
CA LYS A 66 15.66 -18.00 4.94
C LYS A 66 15.24 -18.64 6.28
N ASN A 67 15.59 -18.02 7.38
CA ASN A 67 15.31 -18.50 8.74
C ASN A 67 14.05 -17.87 9.38
N SER A 68 13.34 -17.01 8.66
CA SER A 68 12.13 -16.37 9.19
C SER A 68 11.01 -17.40 9.40
N LYS A 69 10.31 -17.29 10.53
CA LYS A 69 9.12 -18.09 10.85
C LYS A 69 7.95 -17.73 9.94
N ILE A 70 7.81 -16.44 9.63
CA ILE A 70 6.75 -15.92 8.74
C ILE A 70 7.15 -16.12 7.29
N SER A 71 6.33 -16.86 6.55
CA SER A 71 6.55 -17.10 5.12
C SER A 71 6.38 -15.82 4.31
N ARG A 72 7.24 -15.62 3.32
CA ARG A 72 7.21 -14.44 2.45
C ARG A 72 7.09 -14.83 0.98
N PHE A 73 6.30 -14.02 0.27
CA PHE A 73 6.18 -14.04 -1.18
C PHE A 73 6.70 -12.70 -1.71
N VAL A 74 7.41 -12.71 -2.82
CA VAL A 74 7.82 -11.47 -3.49
C VAL A 74 7.18 -11.45 -4.88
N LEU A 75 6.43 -10.40 -5.18
CA LEU A 75 5.77 -10.25 -6.47
C LEU A 75 6.78 -10.02 -7.58
N SER A 76 6.51 -10.60 -8.75
CA SER A 76 7.30 -10.39 -9.96
C SER A 76 6.88 -9.10 -10.67
N THR A 77 7.80 -8.48 -11.38
CA THR A 77 7.52 -7.33 -12.25
C THR A 77 6.73 -7.70 -13.50
N SER A 78 6.74 -9.00 -13.86
CA SER A 78 6.01 -9.55 -15.00
C SER A 78 5.31 -10.84 -14.62
N LEU A 79 4.27 -11.19 -15.36
CA LEU A 79 3.64 -12.52 -15.35
C LEU A 79 4.36 -13.45 -16.33
N ASN A 80 3.88 -14.70 -16.45
CA ASN A 80 4.35 -15.55 -17.55
C ASN A 80 3.83 -15.02 -18.90
N PHE A 81 4.50 -15.40 -19.99
CA PHE A 81 4.24 -14.90 -21.35
C PHE A 81 2.75 -14.95 -21.74
N TRP A 82 2.10 -16.07 -21.57
CA TRP A 82 0.68 -16.23 -21.92
C TRP A 82 -0.25 -15.38 -21.06
N SER A 83 0.09 -15.18 -19.79
CA SER A 83 -0.67 -14.31 -18.88
C SER A 83 -0.51 -12.83 -19.24
N GLU A 84 0.67 -12.42 -19.72
CA GLU A 84 0.88 -11.04 -20.23
C GLU A 84 0.05 -10.82 -21.52
N ILE A 85 0.02 -11.75 -22.45
CA ILE A 85 -0.82 -11.65 -23.66
C ILE A 85 -2.29 -11.51 -23.27
N LYS A 86 -2.80 -12.38 -22.40
CA LYS A 86 -4.19 -12.31 -21.91
C LYS A 86 -4.48 -10.98 -21.19
N LEU A 87 -3.52 -10.45 -20.45
CA LEU A 87 -3.64 -9.16 -19.79
C LEU A 87 -3.84 -8.04 -20.83
N TYR A 88 -2.97 -7.99 -21.84
CA TYR A 88 -3.06 -7.02 -22.93
C TYR A 88 -4.36 -7.10 -23.72
N GLN A 89 -4.80 -8.31 -24.06
CA GLN A 89 -6.08 -8.53 -24.74
C GLN A 89 -7.26 -8.04 -23.90
N SER A 90 -7.26 -8.34 -22.60
CA SER A 90 -8.27 -7.85 -21.65
C SER A 90 -8.28 -6.32 -21.57
N GLN A 91 -7.11 -5.70 -21.51
CA GLN A 91 -6.97 -4.24 -21.51
C GLN A 91 -7.52 -3.58 -22.77
N ASN A 92 -7.20 -4.14 -23.93
CA ASN A 92 -7.72 -3.62 -25.20
C ASN A 92 -9.24 -3.75 -25.29
N LYS A 93 -9.82 -4.86 -24.79
CA LYS A 93 -11.28 -5.01 -24.70
C LYS A 93 -11.89 -3.95 -23.77
N SER A 94 -11.33 -3.76 -22.59
CA SER A 94 -11.79 -2.74 -21.64
C SER A 94 -11.66 -1.32 -22.20
N LYS A 95 -10.59 -1.03 -22.97
CA LYS A 95 -10.43 0.27 -23.64
C LYS A 95 -11.55 0.53 -24.65
N LYS A 96 -11.95 -0.48 -25.44
CA LYS A 96 -13.07 -0.36 -26.40
C LYS A 96 -14.38 -0.07 -25.66
N GLN A 97 -14.66 -0.81 -24.59
CA GLN A 97 -15.86 -0.60 -23.75
C GLN A 97 -15.86 0.80 -23.13
N LEU A 98 -14.73 1.23 -22.56
CA LEU A 98 -14.60 2.57 -21.98
C LEU A 98 -14.80 3.66 -23.01
N LYS A 99 -14.30 3.49 -24.25
CA LYS A 99 -14.51 4.44 -25.33
C LYS A 99 -16.00 4.59 -25.67
N SER A 100 -16.75 3.49 -25.71
CA SER A 100 -18.21 3.53 -25.89
C SER A 100 -18.89 4.33 -24.77
N ILE A 101 -18.61 3.98 -23.50
CA ILE A 101 -19.18 4.68 -22.33
C ILE A 101 -18.88 6.18 -22.35
N LEU A 102 -17.64 6.56 -22.67
CA LEU A 102 -17.23 7.98 -22.73
C LEU A 102 -17.91 8.73 -23.88
N ASN A 103 -18.27 8.03 -24.97
CA ASN A 103 -19.06 8.61 -26.06
C ASN A 103 -20.51 8.87 -25.60
N ASP A 104 -21.11 7.90 -24.93
CA ASP A 104 -22.49 7.97 -24.46
C ASP A 104 -22.66 9.07 -23.38
N LEU A 105 -21.62 9.30 -22.57
CA LEU A 105 -21.59 10.35 -21.54
C LEU A 105 -21.24 11.76 -22.08
N HIS A 106 -21.06 11.92 -23.38
CA HIS A 106 -20.72 13.22 -24.01
C HIS A 106 -19.50 13.91 -23.37
N VAL A 107 -18.50 13.13 -22.91
CA VAL A 107 -17.27 13.66 -22.31
C VAL A 107 -16.48 14.45 -23.35
N GLU A 108 -15.90 15.59 -22.96
CA GLU A 108 -15.06 16.40 -23.83
C GLU A 108 -13.89 15.62 -24.45
N ASN A 109 -13.58 15.90 -25.71
CA ASN A 109 -12.57 15.12 -26.46
C ASN A 109 -11.20 15.09 -25.81
N PHE A 110 -10.77 16.19 -25.19
CA PHE A 110 -9.49 16.23 -24.48
C PHE A 110 -9.45 15.27 -23.28
N SER A 111 -10.46 15.35 -22.41
CA SER A 111 -10.60 14.48 -21.24
C SER A 111 -10.75 13.00 -21.64
N LYS A 112 -11.48 12.74 -22.74
CA LYS A 112 -11.64 11.40 -23.32
C LYS A 112 -10.30 10.80 -23.76
N LYS A 113 -9.47 11.57 -24.47
CA LYS A 113 -8.16 11.13 -24.95
C LYS A 113 -7.24 10.79 -23.77
N ASP A 114 -7.19 11.63 -22.75
CA ASP A 114 -6.36 11.42 -21.55
C ASP A 114 -6.80 10.15 -20.79
N ILE A 115 -8.09 9.96 -20.55
CA ILE A 115 -8.64 8.78 -19.87
C ILE A 115 -8.27 7.50 -20.63
N LEU A 116 -8.45 7.47 -21.96
CA LEU A 116 -8.14 6.30 -22.79
C LEU A 116 -6.64 6.01 -22.88
N GLN A 117 -5.80 7.04 -22.82
CA GLN A 117 -4.35 6.87 -22.80
C GLN A 117 -3.88 6.29 -21.46
N ARG A 118 -4.41 6.79 -20.36
CA ARG A 118 -4.07 6.31 -19.00
C ARG A 118 -4.44 4.86 -18.78
N GLN A 119 -5.49 4.36 -19.44
CA GLN A 119 -5.90 2.96 -19.29
C GLN A 119 -4.83 1.96 -19.73
N LEU A 120 -4.00 2.28 -20.72
CA LEU A 120 -2.87 1.45 -21.16
C LEU A 120 -1.55 1.87 -20.53
N SER A 121 -1.59 2.75 -19.53
CA SER A 121 -0.38 3.17 -18.84
C SER A 121 0.29 2.01 -18.10
N TYR A 122 1.61 2.11 -17.93
CA TYR A 122 2.39 1.16 -17.13
C TYR A 122 1.80 0.98 -15.72
N GLY A 123 1.36 2.06 -15.08
CA GLY A 123 0.76 2.00 -13.74
C GLY A 123 -0.51 1.17 -13.69
N THR A 124 -1.40 1.29 -14.68
CA THR A 124 -2.63 0.48 -14.76
C THR A 124 -2.30 -0.99 -14.99
N ILE A 125 -1.39 -1.30 -15.92
CA ILE A 125 -0.97 -2.67 -16.21
C ILE A 125 -0.28 -3.30 -14.99
N ASN A 126 0.59 -2.55 -14.32
CA ASN A 126 1.27 -3.02 -13.12
C ASN A 126 0.30 -3.30 -11.97
N SER A 127 -0.70 -2.45 -11.78
CA SER A 127 -1.75 -2.68 -10.77
C SER A 127 -2.50 -3.99 -11.00
N LEU A 128 -2.79 -4.32 -12.26
CA LEU A 128 -3.41 -5.60 -12.63
C LEU A 128 -2.46 -6.80 -12.44
N ARG A 129 -1.16 -6.65 -12.74
CA ARG A 129 -0.17 -7.70 -12.47
C ARG A 129 -0.10 -8.02 -10.98
N ILE A 130 -0.05 -7.00 -10.12
CA ILE A 130 -0.08 -7.15 -8.68
C ILE A 130 -1.32 -7.93 -8.26
N ALA A 131 -2.50 -7.47 -8.65
CA ALA A 131 -3.76 -8.09 -8.24
C ALA A 131 -3.89 -9.55 -8.70
N LYS A 132 -3.48 -9.88 -9.92
CA LYS A 132 -3.49 -11.26 -10.44
C LYS A 132 -2.51 -12.17 -9.70
N GLN A 133 -1.33 -11.69 -9.34
CA GLN A 133 -0.37 -12.47 -8.55
C GLN A 133 -0.88 -12.71 -7.14
N VAL A 134 -1.46 -11.70 -6.48
CA VAL A 134 -2.08 -11.85 -5.16
C VAL A 134 -3.22 -12.87 -5.22
N ALA A 135 -4.09 -12.80 -6.22
CA ALA A 135 -5.15 -13.79 -6.42
C ALA A 135 -4.61 -15.22 -6.54
N SER A 136 -3.52 -15.41 -7.29
CA SER A 136 -2.84 -16.72 -7.39
C SER A 136 -2.21 -17.18 -6.06
N ILE A 137 -1.71 -16.25 -5.24
CA ILE A 137 -1.21 -16.57 -3.90
C ILE A 137 -2.36 -16.96 -2.98
N ILE A 138 -3.52 -16.27 -3.05
CA ILE A 138 -4.73 -16.64 -2.29
C ILE A 138 -5.17 -18.06 -2.63
N GLN A 139 -5.25 -18.42 -3.92
CA GLN A 139 -5.58 -19.78 -4.35
C GLN A 139 -4.59 -20.82 -3.80
N LYS A 140 -3.28 -20.49 -3.83
CA LYS A 140 -2.24 -21.39 -3.37
C LYS A 140 -2.22 -21.59 -1.85
N THR A 141 -2.52 -20.54 -1.08
CA THR A 141 -2.41 -20.55 0.38
C THR A 141 -3.72 -20.89 1.09
N GLY A 142 -4.87 -20.71 0.41
CA GLY A 142 -6.19 -20.87 1.01
C GLY A 142 -6.54 -19.72 1.97
N ALA A 143 -5.95 -18.53 1.78
CA ALA A 143 -6.16 -17.39 2.66
C ALA A 143 -7.63 -16.95 2.71
N LYS A 144 -8.08 -16.60 3.90
CA LYS A 144 -9.44 -16.10 4.17
C LYS A 144 -9.46 -14.61 4.51
N TYR A 145 -8.31 -14.05 4.84
CA TYR A 145 -8.14 -12.65 5.20
C TYR A 145 -6.99 -12.05 4.42
N ILE A 146 -7.20 -10.88 3.85
CA ILE A 146 -6.12 -10.09 3.26
C ILE A 146 -6.06 -8.73 3.95
N VAL A 147 -4.86 -8.28 4.24
CA VAL A 147 -4.57 -6.97 4.85
C VAL A 147 -3.60 -6.25 3.95
N THR A 148 -4.02 -5.18 3.31
CA THR A 148 -3.12 -4.34 2.50
C THR A 148 -2.73 -3.08 3.27
N THR A 149 -1.59 -2.48 2.96
CA THR A 149 -1.45 -1.03 3.16
C THR A 149 -2.58 -0.35 2.38
N TYR A 150 -3.09 0.78 2.87
CA TYR A 150 -4.25 1.40 2.26
C TYR A 150 -4.10 2.92 2.16
N GLU A 151 -3.93 3.37 0.93
CA GLU A 151 -3.87 4.79 0.54
C GLU A 151 -4.85 5.12 -0.59
N GLY A 152 -5.66 4.15 -1.01
CA GLY A 152 -6.64 4.27 -2.08
C GLY A 152 -6.04 4.09 -3.48
N HIS A 153 -4.87 3.46 -3.58
CA HIS A 153 -4.23 3.15 -4.84
C HIS A 153 -5.03 2.14 -5.67
N ALA A 154 -4.89 2.23 -7.00
CA ALA A 154 -5.60 1.35 -7.93
C ALA A 154 -5.28 -0.14 -7.70
N TRP A 155 -4.03 -0.47 -7.38
CA TRP A 155 -3.62 -1.85 -7.12
C TRP A 155 -4.32 -2.45 -5.88
N GLU A 156 -4.51 -1.68 -4.81
CA GLU A 156 -5.20 -2.12 -3.58
C GLU A 156 -6.65 -2.49 -3.90
N ARG A 157 -7.33 -1.61 -4.64
CA ARG A 157 -8.72 -1.79 -5.08
C ARG A 157 -8.88 -3.03 -5.96
N LEU A 158 -7.96 -3.23 -6.88
CA LEU A 158 -7.94 -4.41 -7.75
C LEU A 158 -7.62 -5.70 -6.98
N VAL A 159 -6.75 -5.63 -5.96
CA VAL A 159 -6.47 -6.77 -5.08
C VAL A 159 -7.76 -7.24 -4.39
N TYR A 160 -8.57 -6.34 -3.82
CA TYR A 160 -9.85 -6.70 -3.21
C TYR A 160 -10.80 -7.35 -4.22
N TYR A 161 -10.94 -6.76 -5.39
CA TYR A 161 -11.78 -7.30 -6.47
C TYR A 161 -11.36 -8.70 -6.89
N TYR A 162 -10.08 -8.92 -7.15
CA TYR A 162 -9.58 -10.23 -7.58
C TYR A 162 -9.56 -11.25 -6.45
N ALA A 163 -9.37 -10.83 -5.22
CA ALA A 163 -9.49 -11.71 -4.04
C ALA A 163 -10.91 -12.28 -3.92
N ARG A 164 -11.93 -11.43 -4.02
CA ARG A 164 -13.35 -11.85 -3.99
C ARG A 164 -13.75 -12.69 -5.21
N LYS A 165 -13.06 -12.54 -6.34
CA LYS A 165 -13.24 -13.47 -7.48
C LYS A 165 -12.69 -14.85 -7.23
N VAL A 166 -11.66 -14.98 -6.38
CA VAL A 166 -11.12 -16.28 -5.97
C VAL A 166 -12.00 -16.91 -4.91
N ASP A 167 -12.37 -16.14 -3.90
CA ASP A 167 -13.23 -16.57 -2.81
C ASP A 167 -14.15 -15.42 -2.41
N PRO A 168 -15.47 -15.49 -2.73
CA PRO A 168 -16.43 -14.44 -2.37
C PRO A 168 -16.56 -14.19 -0.85
N SER A 169 -16.17 -15.14 -0.01
CA SER A 169 -16.21 -15.02 1.45
C SER A 169 -14.97 -14.37 2.05
N ILE A 170 -13.95 -14.06 1.23
CA ILE A 170 -12.70 -13.48 1.72
C ILE A 170 -12.94 -12.09 2.32
N GLN A 171 -12.35 -11.85 3.49
CA GLN A 171 -12.44 -10.55 4.16
C GLN A 171 -11.22 -9.69 3.81
N CYS A 172 -11.50 -8.47 3.36
CA CYS A 172 -10.50 -7.52 2.88
C CYS A 172 -10.32 -6.37 3.90
N PHE A 173 -9.11 -6.20 4.40
CA PHE A 173 -8.74 -5.16 5.35
C PHE A 173 -7.79 -4.16 4.68
N GLY A 174 -8.08 -2.88 4.83
CA GLY A 174 -7.19 -1.80 4.42
C GLY A 174 -6.54 -1.14 5.63
N TYR A 175 -5.22 -1.23 5.80
CA TYR A 175 -4.51 -0.58 6.89
C TYR A 175 -3.98 0.79 6.46
N GLN A 176 -4.61 1.83 6.98
CA GLN A 176 -4.15 3.21 6.80
C GLN A 176 -3.00 3.48 7.77
N HIS A 177 -1.80 3.53 7.24
CA HIS A 177 -0.56 3.66 7.99
C HIS A 177 0.06 5.07 7.93
N ALA A 178 -0.25 5.84 6.89
CA ALA A 178 0.24 7.20 6.67
C ALA A 178 -0.79 8.26 7.10
N ALA A 179 -0.37 9.49 7.32
CA ALA A 179 -1.28 10.59 7.60
C ALA A 179 -2.28 10.78 6.45
N VAL A 180 -3.54 11.09 6.78
CA VAL A 180 -4.58 11.39 5.79
C VAL A 180 -4.73 12.89 5.66
N PHE A 181 -4.32 13.43 4.52
CA PHE A 181 -4.38 14.87 4.26
C PHE A 181 -5.76 15.31 3.74
N LYS A 182 -6.06 16.61 3.94
CA LYS A 182 -7.35 17.22 3.53
C LYS A 182 -7.66 16.94 2.06
N HIS A 183 -6.71 17.11 1.17
CA HIS A 183 -6.88 16.99 -0.28
C HIS A 183 -6.54 15.60 -0.85
N GLN A 184 -6.27 14.62 -0.01
CA GLN A 184 -6.05 13.24 -0.43
C GLN A 184 -7.40 12.55 -0.67
N HIS A 185 -7.87 12.58 -1.92
CA HIS A 185 -9.19 12.08 -2.29
C HIS A 185 -9.24 10.57 -2.51
N ALA A 186 -8.19 9.97 -3.05
CA ALA A 186 -8.17 8.56 -3.45
C ALA A 186 -8.54 7.61 -2.30
N ILE A 187 -7.95 7.81 -1.11
CA ILE A 187 -8.18 6.97 0.06
C ILE A 187 -9.60 7.13 0.62
N LYS A 188 -10.23 8.29 0.43
CA LYS A 188 -11.56 8.65 0.95
C LYS A 188 -12.71 8.33 -0.01
N ARG A 189 -12.40 7.97 -1.26
CA ARG A 189 -13.39 7.72 -2.30
C ARG A 189 -14.01 6.34 -2.16
N LEU A 190 -15.34 6.30 -2.13
CA LEU A 190 -16.11 5.07 -2.22
C LEU A 190 -16.21 4.61 -3.68
N LEU A 191 -15.92 3.36 -3.94
CA LEU A 191 -16.18 2.67 -5.20
C LEU A 191 -17.31 1.65 -4.97
N SER A 192 -17.65 0.85 -5.99
CA SER A 192 -18.56 -0.29 -5.77
C SER A 192 -17.94 -1.29 -4.78
N ASP A 193 -18.78 -2.02 -4.04
CA ASP A 193 -18.39 -2.84 -2.87
C ASP A 193 -17.23 -3.81 -3.15
N GLN A 194 -17.18 -4.34 -4.37
CA GLN A 194 -16.11 -5.26 -4.78
C GLN A 194 -14.70 -4.67 -4.69
N TYR A 195 -14.58 -3.34 -4.77
CA TYR A 195 -13.30 -2.62 -4.80
C TYR A 195 -12.94 -1.96 -3.47
N ASN A 196 -13.84 -1.98 -2.50
CA ASN A 196 -13.59 -1.39 -1.19
C ASN A 196 -13.12 -2.45 -0.19
N PRO A 197 -12.33 -2.08 0.83
CA PRO A 197 -12.10 -2.99 1.94
C PRO A 197 -13.39 -3.19 2.75
N ASP A 198 -13.57 -4.34 3.38
CA ASP A 198 -14.67 -4.59 4.33
C ASP A 198 -14.45 -3.84 5.64
N VAL A 199 -13.18 -3.67 6.01
CA VAL A 199 -12.76 -2.96 7.22
C VAL A 199 -11.56 -2.08 6.93
N ILE A 200 -11.61 -0.83 7.40
CA ILE A 200 -10.46 0.08 7.43
C ILE A 200 -9.85 0.05 8.83
N LEU A 201 -8.60 -0.39 8.91
CA LEU A 201 -7.79 -0.31 10.12
C LEU A 201 -7.01 1.01 10.09
N THR A 202 -7.14 1.83 11.12
CA THR A 202 -6.49 3.14 11.16
C THR A 202 -5.34 3.18 12.16
N SER A 203 -4.34 4.00 11.86
CA SER A 203 -3.20 4.25 12.75
C SER A 203 -3.56 5.01 14.03
N GLY A 204 -4.75 5.65 14.06
CA GLY A 204 -5.21 6.39 15.24
C GLY A 204 -6.61 6.95 15.10
N GLN A 205 -7.11 7.57 16.18
CA GLN A 205 -8.47 8.09 16.26
C GLN A 205 -8.72 9.28 15.31
N VAL A 206 -7.71 10.09 15.05
CA VAL A 206 -7.81 11.22 14.10
C VAL A 206 -8.15 10.69 12.70
N SER A 207 -7.40 9.73 12.20
CA SER A 207 -7.68 9.08 10.91
C SER A 207 -9.05 8.42 10.88
N LYS A 208 -9.45 7.74 11.96
CA LYS A 208 -10.79 7.15 12.08
C LYS A 208 -11.89 8.21 11.96
N SER A 209 -11.71 9.37 12.57
CA SER A 209 -12.68 10.49 12.48
C SER A 209 -12.77 11.03 11.04
N ILE A 210 -11.65 11.09 10.30
CA ILE A 210 -11.62 11.53 8.91
C ILE A 210 -12.43 10.58 8.03
N PHE A 211 -12.26 9.26 8.18
CA PHE A 211 -13.03 8.28 7.41
C PHE A 211 -14.52 8.36 7.69
N LYS A 212 -14.92 8.54 8.95
CA LYS A 212 -16.35 8.72 9.32
C LYS A 212 -17.01 9.95 8.67
N LYS A 213 -16.23 10.95 8.28
CA LYS A 213 -16.68 12.18 7.61
C LYS A 213 -16.48 12.14 6.09
N SER A 214 -16.05 11.03 5.53
CA SER A 214 -15.75 10.86 4.10
C SER A 214 -16.84 10.06 3.37
N GLN A 215 -16.66 9.81 2.08
CA GLN A 215 -17.50 8.89 1.33
C GLN A 215 -17.44 7.45 1.87
N MET A 216 -16.37 7.10 2.58
CA MET A 216 -16.18 5.78 3.22
C MET A 216 -16.85 5.64 4.59
N LYS A 217 -17.75 6.55 4.97
CA LYS A 217 -18.39 6.62 6.30
C LYS A 217 -19.09 5.31 6.72
N ASP A 218 -19.64 4.59 5.75
CA ASP A 218 -20.40 3.35 5.99
C ASP A 218 -19.48 2.10 6.01
N VAL A 219 -18.21 2.23 5.60
CA VAL A 219 -17.22 1.17 5.74
C VAL A 219 -16.81 1.07 7.21
N ARG A 220 -16.86 -0.14 7.76
CA ARG A 220 -16.43 -0.41 9.14
C ARG A 220 -15.01 0.09 9.38
N THR A 221 -14.80 0.95 10.35
CA THR A 221 -13.49 1.54 10.67
C THR A 221 -13.09 1.23 12.09
N MET A 222 -11.89 0.66 12.29
CA MET A 222 -11.33 0.29 13.58
C MET A 222 -9.96 0.95 13.78
N CYS A 223 -9.64 1.36 15.00
CA CYS A 223 -8.31 1.84 15.33
C CYS A 223 -7.43 0.64 15.71
N LEU A 224 -6.40 0.37 14.90
CA LEU A 224 -5.39 -0.67 15.16
C LEU A 224 -4.19 -0.10 15.92
N GLY A 225 -3.88 1.18 15.72
CA GLY A 225 -2.62 1.78 16.14
C GLY A 225 -1.55 1.74 15.05
N SER A 226 -0.33 2.09 15.42
CA SER A 226 0.82 2.10 14.50
C SER A 226 2.01 1.38 15.12
N PRO A 227 2.67 0.46 14.41
CA PRO A 227 3.91 -0.17 14.87
C PRO A 227 5.08 0.82 14.92
N LYS A 228 4.92 2.00 14.31
CA LYS A 228 5.88 3.10 14.35
C LYS A 228 5.71 4.00 15.58
N HIS A 229 4.67 3.76 16.39
CA HIS A 229 4.44 4.53 17.60
C HIS A 229 5.48 4.15 18.64
N VAL A 230 6.42 5.05 18.87
CA VAL A 230 7.34 5.00 20.00
C VAL A 230 6.75 5.90 21.08
N THR A 231 6.52 5.37 22.27
CA THR A 231 6.17 6.23 23.41
C THR A 231 7.34 7.16 23.67
N PRO A 232 7.22 8.48 23.46
CA PRO A 232 8.35 9.36 23.68
C PRO A 232 8.67 9.36 25.16
N SER A 233 9.91 9.04 25.50
CA SER A 233 10.45 9.35 26.83
C SER A 233 10.71 10.86 26.87
N PHE A 234 9.72 11.62 27.32
CA PHE A 234 9.90 13.05 27.53
C PHE A 234 10.79 13.29 28.75
N THR A 235 12.08 13.38 28.54
CA THR A 235 12.87 14.26 29.37
C THR A 235 12.57 15.66 28.86
N VAL A 236 11.86 16.48 29.65
CA VAL A 236 11.62 17.90 29.32
C VAL A 236 12.97 18.63 29.43
N MET A 237 13.83 18.43 28.47
CA MET A 237 14.95 19.32 28.26
C MET A 237 14.40 20.56 27.57
N LYS A 238 14.54 21.73 28.19
CA LYS A 238 14.37 23.02 27.51
C LYS A 238 15.46 23.15 26.44
N LEU A 239 15.28 22.45 25.33
CA LEU A 239 16.18 22.55 24.20
C LEU A 239 15.95 23.91 23.54
N LYS A 240 16.92 24.81 23.65
CA LYS A 240 17.03 26.04 22.85
C LYS A 240 17.50 25.69 21.43
N SER A 241 16.89 24.67 20.80
CA SER A 241 17.26 24.22 19.47
C SER A 241 16.02 24.07 18.59
N CYS A 242 16.15 24.40 17.34
CA CYS A 242 15.13 24.24 16.31
C CYS A 242 15.55 23.13 15.36
N LEU A 243 14.70 22.13 15.16
CA LEU A 243 14.92 21.06 14.20
C LEU A 243 14.25 21.41 12.86
N VAL A 244 15.05 21.48 11.81
CA VAL A 244 14.57 21.79 10.45
C VAL A 244 14.43 20.48 9.66
N ILE A 245 13.20 20.14 9.24
CA ILE A 245 12.90 18.88 8.54
C ILE A 245 12.35 19.19 7.15
N PRO A 246 13.18 19.15 6.09
CA PRO A 246 12.72 19.29 4.72
C PRO A 246 12.07 18.00 4.19
N GLU A 247 11.06 18.14 3.31
CA GLU A 247 10.35 16.99 2.71
C GLU A 247 11.04 16.39 1.46
N GLY A 248 12.17 16.94 1.03
CA GLY A 248 12.98 16.38 -0.08
C GLY A 248 12.70 17.02 -1.45
N PHE A 249 11.73 17.92 -1.60
CA PHE A 249 11.59 18.73 -2.80
C PHE A 249 12.59 19.88 -2.79
N ILE A 250 13.40 20.01 -3.84
CA ILE A 250 14.50 21.00 -3.89
C ILE A 250 14.01 22.42 -3.60
N SER A 251 12.88 22.84 -4.17
CA SER A 251 12.30 24.16 -3.94
C SER A 251 11.89 24.40 -2.48
N GLU A 252 11.31 23.39 -1.84
CA GLU A 252 10.90 23.45 -0.43
C GLU A 252 12.11 23.43 0.50
N CYS A 253 13.11 22.57 0.22
CA CYS A 253 14.36 22.54 0.96
C CYS A 253 15.05 23.91 0.93
N LEU A 254 15.15 24.53 -0.25
CA LEU A 254 15.78 25.85 -0.40
C LEU A 254 15.01 26.94 0.34
N ALA A 255 13.66 26.94 0.23
CA ALA A 255 12.82 27.91 0.95
C ALA A 255 12.98 27.75 2.47
N LEU A 256 12.93 26.50 2.96
CA LEU A 256 13.03 26.21 4.39
C LEU A 256 14.43 26.54 4.94
N PHE A 257 15.50 26.22 4.22
CA PHE A 257 16.86 26.57 4.65
C PHE A 257 17.12 28.08 4.63
N LYS A 258 16.63 28.81 3.62
CA LYS A 258 16.70 30.28 3.60
C LYS A 258 15.97 30.89 4.79
N PHE A 259 14.76 30.41 5.09
CA PHE A 259 14.02 30.84 6.26
C PHE A 259 14.80 30.54 7.56
N SER A 260 15.32 29.33 7.70
CA SER A 260 16.07 28.90 8.91
C SER A 260 17.33 29.72 9.13
N LEU A 261 18.09 30.04 8.07
CA LEU A 261 19.25 30.92 8.13
C LEU A 261 18.86 32.33 8.58
N SER A 262 17.87 32.92 7.93
CA SER A 262 17.38 34.27 8.30
C SER A 262 16.84 34.32 9.73
N TYR A 263 16.22 33.25 10.21
CA TYR A 263 15.74 33.16 11.59
C TYR A 263 16.90 33.00 12.58
N ALA A 264 17.92 32.18 12.26
CA ALA A 264 19.12 31.99 13.08
C ALA A 264 19.93 33.29 13.24
N GLU A 265 20.04 34.05 12.17
CA GLU A 265 20.71 35.36 12.21
C GLU A 265 20.06 36.34 13.21
N LYS A 266 18.72 36.28 13.33
CA LYS A 266 17.92 37.14 14.23
C LYS A 266 17.83 36.57 15.66
N ASN A 267 18.06 35.28 15.86
CA ASN A 267 17.90 34.59 17.14
C ASN A 267 19.18 33.82 17.51
N LYS A 268 20.26 34.55 17.77
CA LYS A 268 21.61 33.98 18.02
C LYS A 268 21.73 33.07 19.25
N ASP A 269 20.75 33.10 20.13
CA ASP A 269 20.65 32.27 21.31
C ASP A 269 20.01 30.89 21.05
N GLN A 270 19.47 30.67 19.85
CA GLN A 270 18.92 29.39 19.42
C GLN A 270 19.93 28.61 18.56
N LYS A 271 19.96 27.28 18.75
CA LYS A 271 20.74 26.35 17.91
C LYS A 271 19.82 25.75 16.82
N PHE A 272 20.36 25.64 15.63
CA PHE A 272 19.71 25.04 14.46
C PHE A 272 20.44 23.80 14.02
#